data_c67ca56623bcc7d4f070948c2708b309
#
_entry.id   c67ca56623bcc7d4f070948c2708b309
#
_cell.length_a   1.000
_cell.length_b   1.000
_cell.length_c   1.000
_cell.angle_alpha   90.00
_cell.angle_beta   90.00
_cell.angle_gamma   90.00
#
_symmetry.space_group_name_H-M   'P 1'
#
loop_
_entity.id
_entity.type
_entity.pdbx_description
1 polymer ?
#
loop_
_entity_poly.entity_id
_entity_poly.type
_entity_poly.pdbx_seq_one_letter_code
_entity_poly.pdbx_strand_id
1 'polypeptide(L)'
;NALLTKDTFSLFNAQRHLIEPLEPEVGMSAIGRSLYGKALKDAFKPLLSPENDNEMAAINSLQVLSLVGNEQSCGILINHADTSTEQRASLRLWASAGLGKTFKTGVLQTQRIIPKAELLADFASREPKWYVVARMFDSLTSLQHVPGLNDIQQSELEELSLQLQTRAL
;
A
#
# COMPACT_ATOMS: atom_id res chain seq x y z
N ASN A 1 18.89 6.99 -11.59
CA ASN A 1 18.36 5.67 -12.03
C ASN A 1 18.77 4.47 -11.15
N ALA A 2 19.03 4.67 -9.84
CA ALA A 2 19.44 3.59 -8.95
C ALA A 2 18.36 2.50 -8.77
N LEU A 3 17.07 2.82 -8.91
CA LEU A 3 15.97 1.84 -8.87
C LEU A 3 15.86 0.97 -10.14
N LEU A 4 16.57 1.32 -11.21
CA LEU A 4 16.60 0.52 -12.45
C LEU A 4 17.74 -0.51 -12.47
N THR A 5 18.64 -0.46 -11.50
CA THR A 5 19.73 -1.44 -11.37
C THR A 5 19.20 -2.79 -10.87
N LYS A 6 19.85 -3.87 -11.26
CA LYS A 6 19.63 -5.21 -10.68
C LYS A 6 20.52 -5.48 -9.45
N ASP A 7 21.35 -4.51 -9.07
CA ASP A 7 22.19 -4.59 -7.88
C ASP A 7 21.34 -4.31 -6.61
N THR A 8 21.21 -5.31 -5.77
CA THR A 8 20.41 -5.28 -4.54
C THR A 8 20.85 -4.18 -3.56
N PHE A 9 22.16 -3.90 -3.47
CA PHE A 9 22.68 -2.89 -2.57
C PHE A 9 22.30 -1.47 -3.04
N SER A 10 22.42 -1.21 -4.33
CA SER A 10 22.00 0.07 -4.93
C SER A 10 20.49 0.29 -4.80
N LEU A 11 19.69 -0.77 -4.98
CA LEU A 11 18.23 -0.72 -4.78
C LEU A 11 17.86 -0.39 -3.33
N PHE A 12 18.51 -1.05 -2.37
CA PHE A 12 18.28 -0.80 -0.95
C PHE A 12 18.62 0.64 -0.56
N ASN A 13 19.78 1.15 -1.00
CA ASN A 13 20.20 2.53 -0.73
C ASN A 13 19.23 3.54 -1.37
N ALA A 14 18.80 3.31 -2.61
CA ALA A 14 17.83 4.17 -3.28
C ALA A 14 16.49 4.19 -2.53
N GLN A 15 16.00 3.03 -2.10
CA GLN A 15 14.79 2.93 -1.30
C GLN A 15 14.93 3.72 0.01
N ARG A 16 16.05 3.56 0.72
CA ARG A 16 16.33 4.28 1.98
C ARG A 16 16.26 5.79 1.79
N HIS A 17 16.92 6.35 0.77
CA HIS A 17 16.88 7.78 0.49
C HIS A 17 15.46 8.29 0.15
N LEU A 18 14.63 7.46 -0.48
CA LEU A 18 13.25 7.81 -0.77
C LEU A 18 12.34 7.72 0.47
N ILE A 19 12.72 6.94 1.48
CA ILE A 19 11.96 6.80 2.72
C ILE A 19 12.34 7.87 3.75
N GLU A 20 13.61 8.26 3.81
CA GLU A 20 14.14 9.23 4.78
C GLU A 20 13.27 10.49 4.95
N PRO A 21 12.76 11.15 3.89
CA PRO A 21 11.86 12.30 4.04
C PRO A 21 10.52 12.00 4.72
N LEU A 22 10.13 10.72 4.80
CA LEU A 22 8.86 10.27 5.36
C LEU A 22 8.98 9.84 6.83
N GLU A 23 10.20 9.82 7.38
CA GLU A 23 10.45 9.45 8.77
C GLU A 23 9.83 10.49 9.72
N PRO A 24 9.27 10.06 10.87
CA PRO A 24 8.60 10.97 11.83
C PRO A 24 9.50 12.10 12.31
N GLU A 25 10.80 11.85 12.44
CA GLU A 25 11.81 12.80 12.91
C GLU A 25 12.03 13.96 11.91
N VAL A 26 11.79 13.73 10.63
CA VAL A 26 11.89 14.76 9.57
C VAL A 26 10.65 15.65 9.55
N GLY A 27 9.49 15.15 10.01
CA GLY A 27 8.29 15.94 10.22
C GLY A 27 7.67 16.52 8.94
N MET A 28 7.64 15.75 7.86
CA MET A 28 7.07 16.20 6.59
C MET A 28 5.60 16.63 6.74
N SER A 29 5.28 17.88 6.36
CA SER A 29 3.91 18.40 6.39
C SER A 29 2.96 17.60 5.47
N ALA A 30 1.65 17.68 5.72
CA ALA A 30 0.64 17.02 4.86
C ALA A 30 0.73 17.50 3.40
N ILE A 31 0.98 18.79 3.18
CA ILE A 31 1.18 19.37 1.83
C ILE A 31 2.46 18.80 1.20
N GLY A 32 3.57 18.78 1.95
CA GLY A 32 4.83 18.19 1.51
C GLY A 32 4.66 16.73 1.11
N ARG A 33 3.99 15.94 1.94
CA ARG A 33 3.68 14.53 1.68
C ARG A 33 2.81 14.34 0.43
N SER A 34 1.85 15.24 0.20
CA SER A 34 1.01 15.21 -1.02
C SER A 34 1.84 15.48 -2.28
N LEU A 35 2.68 16.52 -2.26
CA LEU A 35 3.56 16.87 -3.38
C LEU A 35 4.60 15.78 -3.63
N TYR A 36 5.19 15.23 -2.58
CA TYR A 36 6.15 14.14 -2.66
C TYR A 36 5.51 12.89 -3.28
N GLY A 37 4.31 12.51 -2.82
CA GLY A 37 3.57 11.38 -3.38
C GLY A 37 3.23 11.56 -4.85
N LYS A 38 2.92 12.80 -5.29
CA LYS A 38 2.70 13.10 -6.71
C LYS A 38 3.99 12.91 -7.53
N ALA A 39 5.12 13.43 -7.05
CA ALA A 39 6.42 13.27 -7.72
C ALA A 39 6.81 11.78 -7.81
N LEU A 40 6.62 11.01 -6.74
CA LEU A 40 6.90 9.56 -6.73
C LEU A 40 5.98 8.80 -7.67
N LYS A 41 4.68 9.13 -7.74
CA LYS A 41 3.75 8.54 -8.71
C LYS A 41 4.28 8.64 -10.13
N ASP A 42 4.70 9.86 -10.53
CA ASP A 42 5.20 10.11 -11.88
C ASP A 42 6.53 9.37 -12.13
N ALA A 43 7.44 9.38 -11.15
CA ALA A 43 8.73 8.69 -11.22
C ALA A 43 8.60 7.16 -11.26
N PHE A 44 7.62 6.58 -10.55
CA PHE A 44 7.44 5.13 -10.45
C PHE A 44 6.58 4.54 -11.58
N LYS A 45 5.87 5.37 -12.34
CA LYS A 45 5.02 4.91 -13.44
C LYS A 45 5.75 3.94 -14.40
N PRO A 46 6.98 4.22 -14.88
CA PRO A 46 7.69 3.26 -15.73
C PRO A 46 8.15 2.00 -14.98
N LEU A 47 8.41 2.09 -13.66
CA LEU A 47 8.81 0.93 -12.84
C LEU A 47 7.64 -0.02 -12.57
N LEU A 48 6.45 0.51 -12.45
CA LEU A 48 5.21 -0.23 -12.18
C LEU A 48 4.52 -0.71 -13.46
N SER A 49 5.00 -0.29 -14.63
CA SER A 49 4.46 -0.74 -15.92
C SER A 49 4.54 -2.28 -16.06
N PRO A 50 3.53 -2.92 -16.70
CA PRO A 50 3.59 -4.34 -17.06
C PRO A 50 4.80 -4.71 -17.94
N GLU A 51 5.30 -3.76 -18.73
CA GLU A 51 6.46 -3.96 -19.62
C GLU A 51 7.80 -3.94 -18.86
N ASN A 52 7.80 -3.53 -17.59
CA ASN A 52 9.02 -3.55 -16.76
C ASN A 52 9.29 -4.95 -16.22
N ASP A 53 10.39 -5.56 -16.66
CA ASP A 53 10.85 -6.87 -16.21
C ASP A 53 11.63 -6.84 -14.87
N ASN A 54 11.94 -5.67 -14.36
CA ASN A 54 12.60 -5.51 -13.06
C ASN A 54 11.56 -5.50 -11.92
N GLU A 55 11.09 -6.69 -11.59
CA GLU A 55 10.05 -6.88 -10.56
C GLU A 55 10.50 -6.38 -9.18
N MET A 56 11.79 -6.48 -8.85
CA MET A 56 12.31 -5.96 -7.57
C MET A 56 12.20 -4.44 -7.48
N ALA A 57 12.47 -3.72 -8.58
CA ALA A 57 12.28 -2.27 -8.62
C ALA A 57 10.80 -1.88 -8.46
N ALA A 58 9.89 -2.64 -9.07
CA ALA A 58 8.46 -2.43 -8.91
C ALA A 58 8.02 -2.68 -7.46
N ILE A 59 8.48 -3.76 -6.83
CA ILE A 59 8.20 -4.06 -5.40
C ILE A 59 8.70 -2.93 -4.49
N ASN A 60 9.94 -2.50 -4.66
CA ASN A 60 10.51 -1.40 -3.86
C ASN A 60 9.71 -0.10 -4.04
N SER A 61 9.21 0.17 -5.24
CA SER A 61 8.34 1.32 -5.51
C SER A 61 7.03 1.24 -4.73
N LEU A 62 6.38 0.06 -4.69
CA LEU A 62 5.16 -0.17 -3.89
C LEU A 62 5.43 -0.01 -2.39
N GLN A 63 6.59 -0.48 -1.89
CA GLN A 63 6.97 -0.32 -0.50
C GLN A 63 7.17 1.16 -0.12
N VAL A 64 7.80 1.96 -0.97
CA VAL A 64 7.94 3.41 -0.74
C VAL A 64 6.56 4.08 -0.75
N LEU A 65 5.70 3.77 -1.73
CA LEU A 65 4.34 4.32 -1.81
C LEU A 65 3.50 4.00 -0.56
N SER A 66 3.69 2.83 0.04
CA SER A 66 3.00 2.44 1.27
C SER A 66 3.31 3.35 2.45
N LEU A 67 4.52 3.92 2.50
CA LEU A 67 4.96 4.85 3.54
C LEU A 67 4.52 6.30 3.27
N VAL A 68 4.37 6.67 2.02
CA VAL A 68 3.74 7.95 1.66
C VAL A 68 2.34 8.03 2.24
N GLY A 69 1.55 6.95 2.10
CA GLY A 69 0.27 6.76 2.77
C GLY A 69 -0.84 7.75 2.38
N ASN A 70 -0.65 8.56 1.35
CA ASN A 70 -1.67 9.51 0.89
C ASN A 70 -2.67 8.87 -0.09
N GLU A 71 -3.71 9.61 -0.47
CA GLU A 71 -4.78 9.13 -1.36
C GLU A 71 -4.25 8.63 -2.71
N GLN A 72 -3.27 9.32 -3.28
CA GLN A 72 -2.71 8.96 -4.58
C GLN A 72 -1.90 7.66 -4.52
N SER A 73 -1.04 7.53 -3.50
CA SER A 73 -0.25 6.30 -3.30
C SER A 73 -1.14 5.11 -2.99
N CYS A 74 -2.18 5.32 -2.17
CA CYS A 74 -3.16 4.29 -1.87
C CYS A 74 -3.92 3.83 -3.13
N GLY A 75 -4.29 4.75 -4.03
CA GLY A 75 -4.92 4.41 -5.31
C GLY A 75 -4.02 3.54 -6.21
N ILE A 76 -2.70 3.80 -6.21
CA ILE A 76 -1.74 2.95 -6.94
C ILE A 76 -1.68 1.56 -6.33
N LEU A 77 -1.60 1.46 -4.99
CA LEU A 77 -1.57 0.17 -4.29
C LEU A 77 -2.84 -0.65 -4.57
N ILE A 78 -4.03 -0.01 -4.56
CA ILE A 78 -5.30 -0.68 -4.92
C ILE A 78 -5.24 -1.25 -6.33
N ASN A 79 -4.77 -0.48 -7.33
CA ASN A 79 -4.67 -0.96 -8.70
C ASN A 79 -3.72 -2.17 -8.83
N HIS A 80 -2.62 -2.19 -8.08
CA HIS A 80 -1.67 -3.31 -8.10
C HIS A 80 -2.05 -4.46 -7.16
N ALA A 81 -3.09 -4.33 -6.34
CA ALA A 81 -3.64 -5.43 -5.55
C ALA A 81 -4.68 -6.25 -6.31
N ASP A 82 -5.29 -5.69 -7.36
CA ASP A 82 -6.35 -6.34 -8.14
C ASP A 82 -5.77 -7.27 -9.21
N THR A 83 -6.19 -8.54 -9.20
CA THR A 83 -5.81 -9.54 -10.21
C THR A 83 -6.30 -9.20 -11.62
N SER A 84 -7.29 -8.31 -11.77
CA SER A 84 -7.77 -7.85 -13.09
C SER A 84 -6.81 -6.85 -13.76
N THR A 85 -6.03 -6.11 -12.98
CA THR A 85 -5.11 -5.06 -13.46
C THR A 85 -3.64 -5.44 -13.34
N GLU A 86 -3.28 -6.31 -12.39
CA GLU A 86 -1.90 -6.74 -12.14
C GLU A 86 -1.79 -8.27 -12.22
N GLN A 87 -1.04 -8.77 -13.21
CA GLN A 87 -0.87 -10.22 -13.43
C GLN A 87 0.23 -10.83 -12.54
N ARG A 88 1.20 -10.03 -12.07
CA ARG A 88 2.32 -10.47 -11.24
C ARG A 88 1.89 -10.66 -9.79
N ALA A 89 1.82 -11.90 -9.34
CA ALA A 89 1.34 -12.24 -7.99
C ALA A 89 2.20 -11.62 -6.87
N SER A 90 3.50 -11.46 -7.09
CA SER A 90 4.40 -10.76 -6.16
C SER A 90 4.05 -9.29 -5.99
N LEU A 91 3.68 -8.58 -7.06
CA LEU A 91 3.25 -7.19 -6.95
C LEU A 91 1.91 -7.09 -6.22
N ARG A 92 0.95 -7.99 -6.51
CA ARG A 92 -0.32 -8.03 -5.75
C ARG A 92 -0.09 -8.28 -4.26
N LEU A 93 0.84 -9.19 -3.92
CA LEU A 93 1.25 -9.45 -2.54
C LEU A 93 1.77 -8.19 -1.85
N TRP A 94 2.72 -7.50 -2.48
CA TRP A 94 3.35 -6.32 -1.89
C TRP A 94 2.45 -5.08 -1.90
N ALA A 95 1.59 -4.94 -2.90
CA ALA A 95 0.55 -3.91 -2.93
C ALA A 95 -0.45 -4.10 -1.79
N SER A 96 -0.91 -5.34 -1.57
CA SER A 96 -1.79 -5.68 -0.45
C SER A 96 -1.13 -5.39 0.90
N ALA A 97 0.10 -5.83 1.12
CA ALA A 97 0.87 -5.51 2.32
C ALA A 97 1.03 -3.99 2.52
N GLY A 98 1.26 -3.26 1.43
CA GLY A 98 1.37 -1.80 1.41
C GLY A 98 0.08 -1.11 1.85
N LEU A 99 -1.08 -1.63 1.48
CA LEU A 99 -2.38 -1.10 1.92
C LEU A 99 -2.54 -1.21 3.44
N GLY A 100 -2.26 -2.37 4.03
CA GLY A 100 -2.30 -2.55 5.48
C GLY A 100 -1.35 -1.59 6.21
N LYS A 101 -0.16 -1.35 5.64
CA LYS A 101 0.78 -0.37 6.19
C LYS A 101 0.23 1.05 6.05
N THR A 102 -0.34 1.41 4.90
CA THR A 102 -0.96 2.71 4.65
C THR A 102 -2.09 3.00 5.65
N PHE A 103 -2.93 2.03 5.98
CA PHE A 103 -4.02 2.19 6.94
C PHE A 103 -3.51 2.56 8.35
N LYS A 104 -2.32 2.07 8.72
CA LYS A 104 -1.67 2.36 10.02
C LYS A 104 -0.91 3.68 10.07
N THR A 105 -0.73 4.39 8.96
CA THR A 105 0.06 5.64 8.96
C THR A 105 -0.66 6.81 9.61
N GLY A 106 -1.98 6.78 9.73
CA GLY A 106 -2.81 7.91 10.18
C GLY A 106 -2.88 9.09 9.19
N VAL A 107 -2.33 8.92 7.98
CA VAL A 107 -2.34 9.97 6.94
C VAL A 107 -3.70 10.05 6.24
N LEU A 108 -4.34 8.88 6.03
CA LEU A 108 -5.68 8.82 5.45
C LEU A 108 -6.75 8.92 6.53
N GLN A 109 -7.77 9.71 6.25
CA GLN A 109 -8.97 9.74 7.07
C GLN A 109 -9.76 8.42 6.93
N THR A 110 -10.47 8.03 7.99
CA THR A 110 -11.26 6.79 8.04
C THR A 110 -12.24 6.65 6.86
N GLN A 111 -12.92 7.75 6.48
CA GLN A 111 -13.84 7.78 5.34
C GLN A 111 -13.17 7.45 4.00
N ARG A 112 -11.86 7.59 3.92
CA ARG A 112 -11.05 7.23 2.74
C ARG A 112 -10.49 5.81 2.82
N ILE A 113 -10.32 5.29 4.03
CA ILE A 113 -9.83 3.92 4.27
C ILE A 113 -10.93 2.90 3.95
N ILE A 114 -12.15 3.10 4.45
CA ILE A 114 -13.27 2.15 4.34
C ILE A 114 -13.51 1.67 2.90
N PRO A 115 -13.70 2.54 1.89
CA PRO A 115 -13.95 2.07 0.52
C PRO A 115 -12.80 1.23 -0.06
N LYS A 116 -11.56 1.50 0.39
CA LYS A 116 -10.38 0.77 -0.06
C LYS A 116 -10.27 -0.61 0.61
N ALA A 117 -10.69 -0.70 1.87
CA ALA A 117 -10.78 -1.97 2.57
C ALA A 117 -11.88 -2.87 1.95
N GLU A 118 -13.03 -2.29 1.57
CA GLU A 118 -14.09 -2.99 0.85
C GLU A 118 -13.62 -3.56 -0.49
N LEU A 119 -12.90 -2.76 -1.29
CA LEU A 119 -12.27 -3.22 -2.53
C LEU A 119 -11.27 -4.35 -2.28
N LEU A 120 -10.46 -4.24 -1.23
CA LEU A 120 -9.48 -5.27 -0.89
C LEU A 120 -10.14 -6.59 -0.49
N ALA A 121 -11.28 -6.54 0.21
CA ALA A 121 -12.08 -7.74 0.50
C ALA A 121 -12.66 -8.38 -0.78
N ASP A 122 -13.16 -7.56 -1.71
CA ASP A 122 -13.63 -8.03 -3.02
C ASP A 122 -12.49 -8.66 -3.84
N PHE A 123 -11.27 -8.12 -3.76
CA PHE A 123 -10.11 -8.70 -4.42
C PHE A 123 -9.73 -10.04 -3.79
N ALA A 124 -9.76 -10.15 -2.46
CA ALA A 124 -9.43 -11.38 -1.75
C ALA A 124 -10.37 -12.52 -2.13
N SER A 125 -11.68 -12.27 -2.33
CA SER A 125 -12.67 -13.29 -2.71
C SER A 125 -12.45 -13.91 -4.09
N ARG A 126 -11.64 -13.27 -4.96
CA ARG A 126 -11.36 -13.73 -6.33
C ARG A 126 -9.87 -13.94 -6.64
N GLU A 127 -9.00 -13.75 -5.65
CA GLU A 127 -7.54 -13.95 -5.78
C GLU A 127 -7.21 -15.45 -5.79
N PRO A 128 -6.59 -15.99 -6.85
CA PRO A 128 -6.32 -17.42 -6.94
C PRO A 128 -5.10 -17.88 -6.12
N LYS A 129 -4.28 -16.95 -5.61
CA LYS A 129 -3.05 -17.25 -4.89
C LYS A 129 -3.26 -17.10 -3.38
N TRP A 130 -3.35 -18.22 -2.66
CA TRP A 130 -3.62 -18.24 -1.22
C TRP A 130 -2.71 -17.32 -0.39
N TYR A 131 -1.42 -17.19 -0.74
CA TYR A 131 -0.47 -16.34 -0.03
C TYR A 131 -0.74 -14.83 -0.25
N VAL A 132 -1.34 -14.46 -1.39
CA VAL A 132 -1.81 -13.09 -1.62
C VAL A 132 -3.08 -12.84 -0.82
N VAL A 133 -4.02 -13.80 -0.81
CA VAL A 133 -5.23 -13.75 0.03
C VAL A 133 -4.84 -13.57 1.50
N ALA A 134 -3.93 -14.38 2.03
CA ALA A 134 -3.45 -14.25 3.39
C ALA A 134 -2.94 -12.84 3.69
N ARG A 135 -2.20 -12.24 2.77
CA ARG A 135 -1.71 -10.87 2.90
C ARG A 135 -2.81 -9.82 2.85
N MET A 136 -3.86 -10.03 2.04
CA MET A 136 -5.04 -9.17 2.02
C MET A 136 -5.78 -9.22 3.37
N PHE A 137 -5.94 -10.41 3.96
CA PHE A 137 -6.51 -10.57 5.31
C PHE A 137 -5.69 -9.85 6.38
N ASP A 138 -4.35 -10.00 6.37
CA ASP A 138 -3.47 -9.25 7.29
C ASP A 138 -3.69 -7.73 7.16
N SER A 139 -3.93 -7.25 5.94
CA SER A 139 -4.15 -5.84 5.68
C SER A 139 -5.53 -5.37 6.13
N LEU A 140 -6.57 -6.21 6.01
CA LEU A 140 -7.89 -5.93 6.59
C LEU A 140 -7.84 -5.90 8.11
N THR A 141 -7.08 -6.80 8.75
CA THR A 141 -6.83 -6.77 10.20
C THR A 141 -6.17 -5.47 10.65
N SER A 142 -5.43 -4.80 9.76
CA SER A 142 -4.79 -3.50 10.06
C SER A 142 -5.78 -2.38 10.35
N LEU A 143 -7.06 -2.51 9.99
CA LEU A 143 -8.12 -1.57 10.35
C LEU A 143 -8.31 -1.46 11.88
N GLN A 144 -7.99 -2.53 12.61
CA GLN A 144 -8.04 -2.55 14.08
C GLN A 144 -6.95 -1.68 14.74
N HIS A 145 -6.05 -1.11 13.94
CA HIS A 145 -4.90 -0.33 14.43
C HIS A 145 -4.74 1.01 13.72
N VAL A 146 -5.85 1.58 13.22
CA VAL A 146 -5.84 2.93 12.63
C VAL A 146 -5.64 3.95 13.75
N PRO A 147 -4.62 4.81 13.69
CA PRO A 147 -4.32 5.73 14.79
C PRO A 147 -5.26 6.94 14.82
N GLY A 148 -5.38 7.56 16.00
CA GLY A 148 -6.11 8.83 16.17
C GLY A 148 -7.63 8.69 16.24
N LEU A 149 -8.14 7.48 16.43
CA LEU A 149 -9.56 7.21 16.61
C LEU A 149 -9.95 7.23 18.08
N ASN A 150 -11.21 7.57 18.35
CA ASN A 150 -11.83 7.35 19.67
C ASN A 150 -12.32 5.88 19.76
N ASP A 151 -12.70 5.45 20.97
CA ASP A 151 -13.09 4.06 21.26
C ASP A 151 -14.27 3.58 20.38
N ILE A 152 -15.23 4.45 20.10
CA ILE A 152 -16.41 4.13 19.26
C ILE A 152 -15.96 3.86 17.83
N GLN A 153 -15.17 4.76 17.24
CA GLN A 153 -14.65 4.62 15.89
C GLN A 153 -13.75 3.39 15.76
N GLN A 154 -12.96 3.11 16.78
CA GLN A 154 -12.11 1.93 16.82
C GLN A 154 -12.95 0.65 16.80
N SER A 155 -14.00 0.57 17.65
CA SER A 155 -14.91 -0.57 17.69
C SER A 155 -15.65 -0.77 16.35
N GLU A 156 -16.08 0.31 15.70
CA GLU A 156 -16.72 0.25 14.38
C GLU A 156 -15.77 -0.32 13.31
N LEU A 157 -14.49 0.06 13.32
CA LEU A 157 -13.51 -0.47 12.38
C LEU A 157 -13.11 -1.93 12.68
N GLU A 158 -13.09 -2.33 13.95
CA GLU A 158 -12.87 -3.72 14.33
C GLU A 158 -14.01 -4.61 13.82
N GLU A 159 -15.25 -4.20 14.02
CA GLU A 159 -16.42 -4.92 13.49
C GLU A 159 -16.39 -4.97 11.96
N LEU A 160 -16.13 -3.85 11.29
CA LEU A 160 -16.00 -3.79 9.83
C LEU A 160 -14.89 -4.72 9.33
N SER A 161 -13.74 -4.76 9.99
CA SER A 161 -12.63 -5.66 9.65
C SER A 161 -13.08 -7.12 9.64
N LEU A 162 -13.81 -7.56 10.67
CA LEU A 162 -14.33 -8.92 10.76
C LEU A 162 -15.39 -9.21 9.68
N GLN A 163 -16.31 -8.26 9.43
CA GLN A 163 -17.31 -8.39 8.38
C GLN A 163 -16.66 -8.53 6.99
N LEU A 164 -15.66 -7.70 6.68
CA LEU A 164 -14.95 -7.74 5.40
C LEU A 164 -14.16 -9.04 5.22
N GLN A 165 -13.52 -9.53 6.27
CA GLN A 165 -12.82 -10.82 6.23
C GLN A 165 -13.80 -11.97 5.99
N THR A 166 -14.95 -11.97 6.66
CA THR A 166 -15.99 -12.99 6.45
C THR A 166 -16.55 -12.96 5.03
N ARG A 167 -16.72 -11.76 4.45
CA ARG A 167 -17.21 -11.61 3.06
C ARG A 167 -16.20 -12.10 2.02
N ALA A 168 -14.93 -12.06 2.34
CA ALA A 168 -13.84 -12.46 1.44
C ALA A 168 -13.59 -13.99 1.40
N LEU A 169 -14.20 -14.76 2.31
CA LEU A 169 -14.13 -16.22 2.34
C LEU A 169 -15.18 -16.85 1.42
#